data_f08b1a96b878ebfc993eb098a421c2ad
#
_entry.id   f08b1a96b878ebfc993eb098a421c2ad
#
_cell.length_a   1.000
_cell.length_b   1.000
_cell.length_c   1.000
_cell.angle_alpha   90.00
_cell.angle_beta   90.00
_cell.angle_gamma   90.00
#
_symmetry.space_group_name_H-M   'P 1'
#
loop_
_entity.id
_entity.type
_entity.pdbx_description
1 polymer ?
#
loop_
_entity_poly.entity_id
_entity_poly.type
_entity_poly.pdbx_seq_one_letter_code
_entity_poly.pdbx_strand_id
1 'polypeptide(L)'
;MVKYQSYPIDHCTGVPDITIPLYDIVAGEVTIPVTLSYHASGLKPKEGSGYAGAGWTLNLEPSIARQVIGVADNDYYGWFDRYFSQNTVPGDERDRLIYYGEMVDNKRDTRPDKFTYKLPGGGGSGYFSDRSSPLITVPHNSDVVRYAES
;
A
#
# COMPACT_ATOMS: atom_id res chain seq x y z
N MET A 1 35.88 15.99 23.14
CA MET A 1 35.23 17.12 22.42
C MET A 1 34.02 16.58 21.71
N VAL A 2 32.82 16.83 22.21
CA VAL A 2 31.59 16.32 21.61
C VAL A 2 31.36 17.15 20.34
N LYS A 3 31.44 16.51 19.15
CA LYS A 3 31.02 17.15 17.92
C LYS A 3 29.49 17.32 17.97
N TYR A 4 29.04 18.55 18.10
CA TYR A 4 27.63 18.85 17.84
C TYR A 4 27.34 18.51 16.38
N GLN A 5 26.53 17.49 16.17
CA GLN A 5 26.06 17.12 14.84
C GLN A 5 25.04 18.16 14.43
N SER A 6 25.37 18.99 13.44
CA SER A 6 24.39 19.93 12.88
C SER A 6 23.41 19.12 12.03
N TYR A 7 22.16 19.07 12.45
CA TYR A 7 21.09 18.49 11.63
C TYR A 7 20.79 19.45 10.46
N PRO A 8 20.62 18.91 9.23
CA PRO A 8 20.19 19.73 8.12
C PRO A 8 18.81 20.30 8.41
N ILE A 9 18.64 21.59 8.16
CA ILE A 9 17.37 22.30 8.30
C ILE A 9 16.82 22.53 6.91
N ASP A 10 15.58 22.14 6.67
CA ASP A 10 14.87 22.53 5.46
C ASP A 10 14.64 24.05 5.47
N HIS A 11 15.28 24.75 4.55
CA HIS A 11 15.21 26.20 4.46
C HIS A 11 13.83 26.73 4.06
N CYS A 12 12.97 25.87 3.50
CA CYS A 12 11.59 26.27 3.14
C CYS A 12 10.65 26.25 4.34
N THR A 13 10.81 25.27 5.23
CA THR A 13 9.90 25.04 6.37
C THR A 13 10.51 25.44 7.69
N GLY A 14 11.83 25.60 7.77
CA GLY A 14 12.59 25.83 9.01
C GLY A 14 12.60 24.62 9.95
N VAL A 15 12.13 23.45 9.49
CA VAL A 15 12.03 22.22 10.29
C VAL A 15 13.32 21.43 10.14
N PRO A 16 13.95 20.97 11.25
CA PRO A 16 15.11 20.11 11.17
C PRO A 16 14.72 18.71 10.65
N ASP A 17 15.50 18.18 9.72
CA ASP A 17 15.40 16.79 9.29
C ASP A 17 16.20 15.92 10.27
N ILE A 18 15.50 15.23 11.16
CA ILE A 18 16.10 14.34 12.14
C ILE A 18 15.80 12.91 11.71
N THR A 19 16.82 12.26 11.11
CA THR A 19 16.74 10.86 10.68
C THR A 19 17.82 10.06 11.41
N ILE A 20 17.40 9.02 12.12
CA ILE A 20 18.26 8.13 12.89
C ILE A 20 18.29 6.78 12.16
N PRO A 21 19.44 6.35 11.62
CA PRO A 21 19.57 5.00 11.12
C PRO A 21 19.59 4.02 12.29
N LEU A 22 18.76 2.99 12.24
CA LEU A 22 18.68 1.96 13.27
C LEU A 22 19.54 0.74 12.90
N TYR A 23 19.26 0.13 11.76
CA TYR A 23 20.05 -0.99 11.21
C TYR A 23 19.66 -1.25 9.76
N ASP A 24 20.45 -2.06 9.07
CA ASP A 24 20.19 -2.49 7.71
C ASP A 24 19.79 -3.96 7.70
N ILE A 25 18.66 -4.28 7.07
CA ILE A 25 18.25 -5.66 6.78
C ILE A 25 18.92 -6.08 5.48
N VAL A 26 19.79 -7.08 5.55
CA VAL A 26 20.46 -7.63 4.37
C VAL A 26 19.79 -8.94 3.97
N ALA A 27 19.19 -8.96 2.78
CA ALA A 27 18.54 -10.14 2.20
C ALA A 27 19.14 -10.42 0.81
N GLY A 28 20.17 -11.28 0.76
CA GLY A 28 20.91 -11.55 -0.47
C GLY A 28 21.64 -10.29 -0.96
N GLU A 29 21.32 -9.85 -2.17
CA GLU A 29 21.90 -8.64 -2.78
C GLU A 29 21.14 -7.35 -2.41
N VAL A 30 20.02 -7.48 -1.70
CA VAL A 30 19.17 -6.35 -1.33
C VAL A 30 19.47 -5.92 0.10
N THR A 31 19.78 -4.64 0.28
CA THR A 31 19.94 -4.02 1.59
C THR A 31 18.79 -3.04 1.82
N ILE A 32 18.07 -3.22 2.91
CA ILE A 32 16.92 -2.42 3.29
C ILE A 32 17.27 -1.61 4.53
N PRO A 33 17.49 -0.29 4.41
CA PRO A 33 17.78 0.55 5.56
C PRO A 33 16.51 0.74 6.42
N VAL A 34 16.65 0.51 7.72
CA VAL A 34 15.60 0.83 8.70
C VAL A 34 15.99 2.12 9.39
N THR A 35 15.18 3.15 9.22
CA THR A 35 15.43 4.48 9.77
C THR A 35 14.24 4.99 10.56
N LEU A 36 14.52 5.82 11.56
CA LEU A 36 13.51 6.53 12.35
C LEU A 36 13.63 8.01 12.03
N SER A 37 12.57 8.63 11.54
CA SER A 37 12.52 10.05 11.26
C SER A 37 11.59 10.78 12.23
N TYR A 38 11.99 11.98 12.63
CA TYR A 38 11.18 12.86 13.48
C TYR A 38 10.67 14.05 12.69
N HIS A 39 9.37 14.25 12.72
CA HIS A 39 8.74 15.39 12.09
C HIS A 39 8.44 16.49 13.14
N ALA A 40 9.29 17.51 13.13
CA ALA A 40 9.26 18.60 14.13
C ALA A 40 8.21 19.70 13.83
N SER A 41 7.11 19.40 13.15
CA SER A 41 6.04 20.37 12.83
C SER A 41 5.15 20.76 14.04
N GLY A 42 5.51 20.32 15.23
CA GLY A 42 4.75 20.56 16.47
C GLY A 42 3.73 19.45 16.77
N LEU A 43 3.29 19.40 18.01
CA LEU A 43 2.27 18.46 18.49
C LEU A 43 0.90 18.87 17.96
N LYS A 44 0.27 18.03 17.19
CA LYS A 44 -1.12 18.20 16.77
C LYS A 44 -2.03 17.45 17.75
N PRO A 45 -2.93 18.11 18.49
CA PRO A 45 -3.73 17.47 19.56
C PRO A 45 -4.62 16.33 19.11
N LYS A 46 -4.90 16.21 17.79
CA LYS A 46 -5.73 15.15 17.18
C LYS A 46 -4.91 14.02 16.54
N GLU A 47 -3.59 14.13 16.51
CA GLU A 47 -2.71 13.13 15.93
C GLU A 47 -2.38 12.08 16.98
N GLY A 48 -2.88 10.85 16.81
CA GLY A 48 -2.54 9.74 17.69
C GLY A 48 -1.06 9.39 17.57
N SER A 49 -0.42 9.05 18.68
CA SER A 49 0.95 8.55 18.64
C SER A 49 0.99 7.17 17.92
N GLY A 50 1.84 7.04 16.90
CA GLY A 50 2.15 5.76 16.30
C GLY A 50 3.01 4.87 17.21
N TYR A 51 3.37 3.69 16.74
CA TYR A 51 4.24 2.73 17.48
C TYR A 51 5.60 3.31 17.89
N ALA A 52 6.11 4.26 17.13
CA ALA A 52 7.39 4.92 17.39
C ALA A 52 7.30 6.12 18.32
N GLY A 53 6.07 6.55 18.71
CA GLY A 53 5.82 7.74 19.50
C GLY A 53 5.31 8.93 18.69
N ALA A 54 4.90 10.00 19.39
CA ALA A 54 4.36 11.21 18.74
C ALA A 54 5.44 11.92 17.92
N GLY A 55 5.15 12.20 16.65
CA GLY A 55 6.06 12.85 15.72
C GLY A 55 7.17 11.96 15.15
N TRP A 56 7.26 10.71 15.60
CA TRP A 56 8.23 9.74 15.07
C TRP A 56 7.60 8.80 14.06
N THR A 57 8.30 8.58 12.96
CA THR A 57 7.90 7.64 11.91
C THR A 57 9.02 6.63 11.69
N LEU A 58 8.68 5.34 11.81
CA LEU A 58 9.58 4.27 11.42
C LEU A 58 9.50 4.10 9.90
N ASN A 59 10.59 4.37 9.21
CA ASN A 59 10.70 4.16 7.77
C ASN A 59 11.28 2.78 7.55
N LEU A 60 10.46 1.92 7.01
CA LEU A 60 10.82 0.59 6.58
C LEU A 60 10.44 0.46 5.10
N GLU A 61 11.43 0.41 4.24
CA GLU A 61 11.27 0.05 2.84
C GLU A 61 11.84 -1.37 2.65
N PRO A 62 11.16 -2.29 2.03
CA PRO A 62 9.98 -2.18 1.18
C PRO A 62 8.65 -2.11 1.93
N SER A 63 7.65 -1.56 1.28
CA SER A 63 6.27 -1.53 1.79
C SER A 63 5.27 -1.87 0.69
N ILE A 64 4.20 -2.55 1.08
CA ILE A 64 3.06 -2.80 0.20
C ILE A 64 1.81 -2.31 0.94
N ALA A 65 1.09 -1.40 0.30
CA ALA A 65 -0.20 -0.91 0.78
C ALA A 65 -1.31 -1.37 -0.16
N ARG A 66 -2.40 -1.88 0.41
CA ARG A 66 -3.62 -2.26 -0.31
C ARG A 66 -4.71 -1.25 0.01
N GLN A 67 -5.31 -0.70 -1.00
CA GLN A 67 -6.53 0.10 -0.91
C GLN A 67 -7.68 -0.76 -1.39
N VAL A 68 -8.53 -1.18 -0.45
CA VAL A 68 -9.74 -1.95 -0.77
C VAL A 68 -10.75 -1.04 -1.44
N ILE A 69 -11.30 -1.49 -2.58
CA ILE A 69 -12.29 -0.78 -3.37
C ILE A 69 -13.54 -1.67 -3.45
N GLY A 70 -14.53 -1.40 -2.63
CA GLY A 70 -15.70 -2.26 -2.53
C GLY A 70 -15.51 -3.41 -1.56
N VAL A 71 -15.56 -4.63 -2.05
CA VAL A 71 -15.25 -5.86 -1.31
C VAL A 71 -13.78 -6.22 -1.53
N ALA A 72 -13.10 -6.76 -0.53
CA ALA A 72 -11.71 -7.16 -0.71
C ALA A 72 -11.59 -8.26 -1.77
N ASP A 73 -10.61 -8.15 -2.68
CA ASP A 73 -10.42 -9.07 -3.83
C ASP A 73 -10.45 -10.55 -3.47
N ASN A 74 -9.97 -10.91 -2.28
CA ASN A 74 -9.89 -12.29 -1.79
C ASN A 74 -11.08 -12.76 -0.97
N ASP A 75 -12.05 -11.87 -0.73
CA ASP A 75 -13.30 -12.21 -0.03
C ASP A 75 -14.28 -12.95 -0.96
N TYR A 76 -15.31 -13.55 -0.32
CA TYR A 76 -16.44 -14.11 -1.05
C TYR A 76 -17.19 -12.98 -1.77
N TYR A 77 -17.36 -13.04 -3.04
CA TYR A 77 -17.81 -11.96 -3.92
C TYR A 77 -16.77 -10.86 -4.22
N GLY A 78 -15.52 -11.03 -3.82
CA GLY A 78 -14.42 -10.15 -4.23
C GLY A 78 -13.97 -10.39 -5.67
N TRP A 79 -13.06 -9.57 -6.14
CA TRP A 79 -12.59 -9.60 -7.53
C TRP A 79 -12.01 -10.95 -7.98
N PHE A 80 -11.39 -11.72 -7.07
CA PHE A 80 -10.82 -13.05 -7.39
C PHE A 80 -11.85 -14.17 -7.36
N ASP A 81 -13.10 -13.91 -6.99
CA ASP A 81 -14.15 -14.92 -7.06
C ASP A 81 -14.48 -15.18 -8.54
N ARG A 82 -14.52 -16.46 -8.93
CA ARG A 82 -14.72 -16.90 -10.32
C ARG A 82 -15.98 -16.36 -10.99
N TYR A 83 -16.98 -16.02 -10.21
CA TYR A 83 -18.21 -15.43 -10.72
C TYR A 83 -17.99 -14.06 -11.36
N PHE A 84 -16.94 -13.35 -10.95
CA PHE A 84 -16.61 -12.02 -11.45
C PHE A 84 -15.52 -12.00 -12.49
N SER A 85 -14.47 -12.82 -12.31
CA SER A 85 -13.38 -12.90 -13.27
C SER A 85 -13.82 -13.31 -14.68
N GLN A 86 -15.04 -13.85 -14.80
CA GLN A 86 -15.63 -14.22 -16.09
C GLN A 86 -16.65 -13.24 -16.62
N ASN A 87 -16.93 -12.13 -15.89
CA ASN A 87 -17.87 -11.08 -16.32
C ASN A 87 -19.24 -11.64 -16.78
N THR A 88 -19.68 -12.72 -16.14
CA THR A 88 -20.87 -13.47 -16.55
C THR A 88 -22.09 -12.86 -15.89
N VAL A 89 -22.63 -11.83 -16.53
CA VAL A 89 -23.93 -11.29 -16.16
C VAL A 89 -24.97 -12.41 -16.37
N PRO A 90 -25.80 -12.72 -15.37
CA PRO A 90 -26.83 -13.76 -15.52
C PRO A 90 -27.74 -13.53 -16.72
N GLY A 91 -28.11 -14.60 -17.41
CA GLY A 91 -28.98 -14.51 -18.59
C GLY A 91 -30.43 -14.21 -18.23
N ASP A 92 -30.87 -14.67 -17.06
CA ASP A 92 -32.24 -14.42 -16.57
C ASP A 92 -32.44 -13.00 -16.03
N GLU A 93 -33.59 -12.39 -16.31
CA GLU A 93 -33.86 -11.00 -15.94
C GLU A 93 -33.92 -10.79 -14.42
N ARG A 94 -34.48 -11.74 -13.69
CA ARG A 94 -34.57 -11.67 -12.23
C ARG A 94 -33.19 -11.75 -11.60
N ASP A 95 -32.36 -12.67 -12.06
CA ASP A 95 -30.99 -12.85 -11.54
C ASP A 95 -30.09 -11.67 -11.88
N ARG A 96 -30.31 -11.05 -13.04
CA ARG A 96 -29.66 -9.78 -13.40
C ARG A 96 -30.00 -8.63 -12.48
N LEU A 97 -31.28 -8.50 -12.10
CA LEU A 97 -31.69 -7.46 -11.15
C LEU A 97 -31.07 -7.66 -9.78
N ILE A 98 -31.00 -8.89 -9.30
CA ILE A 98 -30.30 -9.25 -8.04
C ILE A 98 -28.82 -8.91 -8.16
N TYR A 99 -28.17 -9.34 -9.24
CA TYR A 99 -26.76 -9.09 -9.52
C TYR A 99 -26.40 -7.60 -9.51
N TYR A 100 -27.19 -6.77 -10.21
CA TYR A 100 -26.97 -5.33 -10.22
C TYR A 100 -27.31 -4.68 -8.87
N GLY A 101 -28.31 -5.16 -8.16
CA GLY A 101 -28.64 -4.71 -6.81
C GLY A 101 -27.49 -4.94 -5.83
N GLU A 102 -26.88 -6.12 -5.88
CA GLU A 102 -25.70 -6.45 -5.05
C GLU A 102 -24.46 -5.59 -5.37
N MET A 103 -24.29 -5.20 -6.63
CA MET A 103 -23.22 -4.26 -7.04
C MET A 103 -23.47 -2.86 -6.46
N VAL A 104 -24.70 -2.37 -6.55
CA VAL A 104 -25.06 -1.03 -6.02
C VAL A 104 -24.92 -1.00 -4.50
N ASP A 105 -25.26 -2.08 -3.82
CA ASP A 105 -25.14 -2.21 -2.36
C ASP A 105 -23.68 -2.47 -1.88
N ASN A 106 -22.69 -2.50 -2.76
CA ASN A 106 -21.31 -2.88 -2.49
C ASN A 106 -21.17 -4.27 -1.82
N LYS A 107 -22.13 -5.16 -2.05
CA LYS A 107 -22.05 -6.55 -1.60
C LYS A 107 -21.24 -7.41 -2.55
N ARG A 108 -20.98 -6.91 -3.73
CA ARG A 108 -20.27 -7.56 -4.82
C ARG A 108 -19.26 -6.61 -5.42
N ASP A 109 -18.05 -7.10 -5.63
CA ASP A 109 -16.98 -6.26 -6.15
C ASP A 109 -17.13 -6.01 -7.66
N THR A 110 -16.84 -4.81 -8.08
CA THR A 110 -16.91 -4.37 -9.48
C THR A 110 -15.57 -3.92 -10.02
N ARG A 111 -14.56 -3.83 -9.17
CA ARG A 111 -13.23 -3.32 -9.51
C ARG A 111 -12.19 -3.94 -8.60
N PRO A 112 -11.02 -4.29 -9.14
CA PRO A 112 -9.93 -4.81 -8.34
C PRO A 112 -9.41 -3.77 -7.34
N ASP A 113 -8.87 -4.26 -6.24
CA ASP A 113 -8.18 -3.45 -5.26
C ASP A 113 -6.92 -2.83 -5.85
N LYS A 114 -6.60 -1.62 -5.38
CA LYS A 114 -5.37 -0.96 -5.75
C LYS A 114 -4.24 -1.34 -4.80
N PHE A 115 -3.16 -1.84 -5.35
CA PHE A 115 -1.93 -2.10 -4.62
C PHE A 115 -0.90 -1.03 -4.95
N THR A 116 -0.23 -0.53 -3.93
CA THR A 116 0.90 0.38 -4.07
C THR A 116 2.08 -0.26 -3.39
N TYR A 117 3.21 -0.40 -4.08
CA TYR A 117 4.42 -0.98 -3.53
C TYR A 117 5.57 -0.01 -3.64
N LYS A 118 6.48 -0.10 -2.68
CA LYS A 118 7.71 0.67 -2.62
C LYS A 118 8.86 -0.30 -2.34
N LEU A 119 9.85 -0.29 -3.20
CA LEU A 119 11.03 -1.15 -3.14
C LEU A 119 12.27 -0.29 -3.15
N PRO A 120 13.42 -0.78 -2.60
CA PRO A 120 14.70 -0.12 -2.80
C PRO A 120 15.00 0.03 -4.29
N GLY A 121 15.10 1.27 -4.76
CA GLY A 121 15.35 1.58 -6.17
C GLY A 121 14.13 1.82 -7.04
N GLY A 122 12.91 1.68 -6.51
CA GLY A 122 11.71 1.97 -7.28
C GLY A 122 10.41 1.59 -6.57
N GLY A 123 9.31 1.81 -7.26
CA GLY A 123 7.99 1.46 -6.76
C GLY A 123 6.93 1.73 -7.82
N GLY A 124 5.71 1.35 -7.52
CA GLY A 124 4.62 1.52 -8.44
C GLY A 124 3.27 1.25 -7.79
N SER A 125 2.24 1.34 -8.60
CA SER A 125 0.91 0.94 -8.20
C SER A 125 0.24 0.14 -9.31
N GLY A 126 -0.75 -0.66 -8.95
CA GLY A 126 -1.45 -1.47 -9.92
C GLY A 126 -2.55 -2.28 -9.26
N TYR A 127 -3.01 -3.27 -9.99
CA TYR A 127 -4.05 -4.20 -9.57
C TYR A 127 -3.77 -5.61 -10.07
N PHE A 128 -4.32 -6.61 -9.42
CA PHE A 128 -4.27 -7.99 -9.88
C PHE A 128 -5.50 -8.33 -10.71
N SER A 129 -5.33 -8.96 -11.86
CA SER A 129 -6.45 -9.48 -12.64
C SER A 129 -7.03 -10.76 -12.03
N ASP A 130 -6.17 -11.58 -11.45
CA ASP A 130 -6.48 -12.82 -10.77
C ASP A 130 -5.36 -13.20 -9.80
N ARG A 131 -5.54 -14.28 -9.00
CA ARG A 131 -4.57 -14.75 -8.00
C ARG A 131 -3.25 -15.26 -8.58
N SER A 132 -3.25 -15.70 -9.83
CA SER A 132 -2.10 -16.35 -10.48
C SER A 132 -1.29 -15.40 -11.33
N SER A 133 -1.89 -14.30 -11.77
CA SER A 133 -1.24 -13.30 -12.63
C SER A 133 -0.37 -12.33 -11.84
N PRO A 134 0.68 -11.79 -12.46
CA PRO A 134 1.44 -10.70 -11.85
C PRO A 134 0.60 -9.42 -11.77
N LEU A 135 1.01 -8.50 -10.89
CA LEU A 135 0.42 -7.18 -10.76
C LEU A 135 0.50 -6.43 -12.10
N ILE A 136 -0.63 -5.95 -12.57
CA ILE A 136 -0.70 -5.05 -13.71
C ILE A 136 -0.40 -3.65 -13.21
N THR A 137 0.79 -3.14 -13.50
CA THR A 137 1.25 -1.83 -13.03
C THR A 137 0.69 -0.68 -13.83
N VAL A 138 0.32 0.41 -13.14
CA VAL A 138 -0.19 1.63 -13.76
C VAL A 138 0.52 2.85 -13.14
N PRO A 139 1.35 3.59 -13.91
CA PRO A 139 1.76 3.31 -15.30
C PRO A 139 2.55 2.01 -15.43
N HIS A 140 2.56 1.42 -16.61
CA HIS A 140 3.26 0.17 -16.88
C HIS A 140 4.77 0.31 -16.61
N ASN A 141 5.32 -0.60 -15.85
CA ASN A 141 6.76 -0.73 -15.61
C ASN A 141 7.20 -2.21 -15.77
N SER A 142 8.49 -2.46 -15.65
CA SER A 142 9.07 -3.81 -15.79
C SER A 142 9.05 -4.64 -14.52
N ASP A 143 8.51 -4.11 -13.42
CA ASP A 143 8.49 -4.82 -12.14
C ASP A 143 7.51 -6.00 -12.19
N VAL A 144 7.92 -7.12 -11.60
CA VAL A 144 7.08 -8.31 -11.51
C VAL A 144 6.74 -8.58 -10.05
N VAL A 145 5.53 -8.17 -9.65
CA VAL A 145 4.99 -8.42 -8.32
C VAL A 145 3.93 -9.51 -8.42
N ARG A 146 4.00 -10.52 -7.57
CA ARG A 146 3.05 -11.65 -7.55
C ARG A 146 2.30 -11.70 -6.23
N TYR A 147 1.04 -12.09 -6.31
CA TYR A 147 0.23 -12.38 -5.14
C TYR A 147 0.62 -13.74 -4.56
N ALA A 148 0.91 -13.79 -3.25
CA ALA A 148 1.12 -15.03 -2.53
C ALA A 148 0.19 -15.06 -1.32
N GLU A 149 -0.62 -16.10 -1.19
CA GLU A 149 -1.34 -16.39 0.05
C GLU A 149 -0.39 -17.15 0.98
N SER A 150 -0.31 -16.68 2.22
CA SER A 150 0.42 -17.35 3.32
C SER A 150 -0.46 -18.37 3.98
#